data_3dd46054a0eb56e3080a77170aa38b95
#
_entry.id   3dd46054a0eb56e3080a77170aa38b95
#
_cell.length_a   1.000
_cell.length_b   1.000
_cell.length_c   1.000
_cell.angle_alpha   90.00
_cell.angle_beta   90.00
_cell.angle_gamma   90.00
#
_symmetry.space_group_name_H-M   'P 1'
#
loop_
_entity.id
_entity.type
_entity.pdbx_description
1 polymer ?
#
loop_
_entity_poly.entity_id
_entity_poly.type
_entity_poly.pdbx_seq_one_letter_code
_entity_poly.pdbx_strand_id
1 'polypeptide(L)'
;MKKIISAVLVLTMLLSLCSCGAAGKDTRLTMGILNTISNLDPLTASGDGEKIIATNCFEGLLRFDSKGKIDMGGATAYSISKDGLTYVFKLNPLAKWYVSDAVKATLETVGIEKFDNKITSEDYIYGITRFIKSSNTALSSIKGASTYDPDDKNSTLGLKAIDEYTLEITLEKVDPDFLYKLAANPVYPCDSVLAEALDSIFYSTPATILCNGPYYIKEVTEAESILERNPEYKGKLQISNGSILLYTTGKRHTLATRFEEGQYDIYLTPSTQRLSESTTAFTSTSSIWGFAFNCKSDVGSIAGLRDILLSAVNYDKIAFPGFATSKADRIIPGIYNIGDTSYASFSPQKLSYAKDVKRAKANLDKLLDKMEREAFTVKLAIPADMEKTMEPVISAWETLFAEKIFIDLRTFDVDDASTVASEGNYDLAILPITPYKRTALGVVEAISGAPCYYADQKINALKSQTKASAEENAANYAKIEKIVVDNGVFVPLFYASNDLYLGKGVSGIYIADGGRLIYLHSGVKNTEQ
;
A
#
# COMPACT_ATOMS: atom_id res chain seq x y z
N MET A 1 -58.79 0.28 -24.86
CA MET A 1 -57.97 0.52 -23.68
C MET A 1 -56.78 -0.45 -23.56
N LYS A 2 -56.94 -1.78 -23.60
CA LYS A 2 -55.80 -2.73 -23.50
C LYS A 2 -54.68 -2.55 -24.55
N LYS A 3 -55.00 -2.20 -25.82
CA LYS A 3 -53.99 -1.96 -26.85
C LYS A 3 -53.24 -0.65 -26.71
N ILE A 4 -53.81 0.37 -26.06
CA ILE A 4 -53.15 1.66 -25.79
C ILE A 4 -52.22 1.51 -24.59
N ILE A 5 -52.61 0.74 -23.57
CA ILE A 5 -51.74 0.45 -22.42
C ILE A 5 -50.52 -0.38 -22.81
N SER A 6 -50.67 -1.36 -23.74
CA SER A 6 -49.53 -2.12 -24.26
C SER A 6 -48.58 -1.24 -25.08
N ALA A 7 -49.11 -0.30 -25.88
CA ALA A 7 -48.25 0.61 -26.66
C ALA A 7 -47.50 1.61 -25.77
N VAL A 8 -48.10 2.09 -24.69
CA VAL A 8 -47.44 2.97 -23.72
C VAL A 8 -46.37 2.21 -22.90
N LEU A 9 -46.61 0.95 -22.54
CA LEU A 9 -45.62 0.13 -21.84
C LEU A 9 -44.44 -0.21 -22.73
N VAL A 10 -44.63 -0.48 -24.00
CA VAL A 10 -43.53 -0.71 -24.97
C VAL A 10 -42.76 0.57 -25.24
N LEU A 11 -43.43 1.73 -25.31
CA LEU A 11 -42.79 3.02 -25.50
C LEU A 11 -41.96 3.44 -24.24
N THR A 12 -42.45 3.14 -23.02
CA THR A 12 -41.67 3.38 -21.80
C THR A 12 -40.50 2.42 -21.66
N MET A 13 -40.63 1.16 -22.11
CA MET A 13 -39.48 0.23 -22.20
C MET A 13 -38.46 0.65 -23.24
N LEU A 14 -38.90 1.19 -24.39
CA LEU A 14 -37.99 1.71 -25.41
C LEU A 14 -37.30 3.01 -24.98
N LEU A 15 -37.96 3.84 -24.20
CA LEU A 15 -37.35 5.05 -23.62
C LEU A 15 -36.35 4.72 -22.48
N SER A 16 -36.55 3.63 -21.75
CA SER A 16 -35.58 3.16 -20.75
C SER A 16 -34.35 2.47 -21.38
N LEU A 17 -34.43 1.98 -22.60
CA LEU A 17 -33.28 1.44 -23.35
C LEU A 17 -32.46 2.54 -24.05
N CYS A 18 -33.02 3.73 -24.25
CA CYS A 18 -32.28 4.89 -24.77
C CYS A 18 -31.55 5.70 -23.71
N SER A 19 -31.67 5.36 -22.43
CA SER A 19 -30.92 5.99 -21.33
C SER A 19 -29.53 5.35 -21.08
N CYS A 20 -29.08 4.41 -21.92
CA CYS A 20 -27.66 4.14 -22.10
C CYS A 20 -27.06 5.22 -23.01
N GLY A 21 -27.30 6.47 -22.63
CA GLY A 21 -26.75 7.64 -23.25
C GLY A 21 -25.26 7.68 -23.00
N ALA A 22 -24.52 7.96 -24.04
CA ALA A 22 -23.18 8.46 -24.07
C ALA A 22 -22.76 9.15 -22.73
N ALA A 23 -22.35 8.37 -21.74
CA ALA A 23 -21.62 8.91 -20.60
C ALA A 23 -20.38 9.56 -21.19
N GLY A 24 -20.23 10.86 -20.97
CA GLY A 24 -19.45 11.78 -21.72
C GLY A 24 -18.05 11.34 -22.05
N LYS A 25 -17.77 11.31 -23.33
CA LYS A 25 -16.40 11.24 -23.87
C LYS A 25 -15.51 12.40 -23.36
N ASP A 26 -16.08 13.42 -22.74
CA ASP A 26 -15.40 14.67 -22.36
C ASP A 26 -15.35 14.96 -20.85
N THR A 27 -15.79 14.04 -19.99
CA THR A 27 -15.69 14.25 -18.54
C THR A 27 -14.26 14.02 -18.08
N ARG A 28 -13.67 15.08 -17.49
CA ARG A 28 -12.35 15.05 -16.90
C ARG A 28 -12.47 15.01 -15.38
N LEU A 29 -11.74 14.10 -14.74
CA LEU A 29 -11.53 14.11 -13.30
C LEU A 29 -10.22 14.81 -12.96
N THR A 30 -10.23 15.64 -11.94
CA THR A 30 -9.07 16.41 -11.49
C THR A 30 -8.70 16.03 -10.06
N MET A 31 -7.41 15.86 -9.80
CA MET A 31 -6.88 15.55 -8.48
C MET A 31 -5.57 16.29 -8.26
N GLY A 32 -5.38 16.86 -7.08
CA GLY A 32 -4.10 17.40 -6.67
C GLY A 32 -3.23 16.34 -6.01
N ILE A 33 -1.93 16.35 -6.31
CA ILE A 33 -0.90 15.50 -5.71
C ILE A 33 0.22 16.36 -5.13
N LEU A 34 0.92 15.85 -4.11
CA LEU A 34 1.99 16.60 -3.45
C LEU A 34 3.27 16.64 -4.27
N ASN A 35 3.72 15.50 -4.74
CA ASN A 35 5.03 15.34 -5.35
C ASN A 35 4.94 15.24 -6.86
N THR A 36 5.94 15.78 -7.54
CA THR A 36 6.14 15.58 -8.97
C THR A 36 6.28 14.08 -9.27
N ILE A 37 5.68 13.65 -10.36
CA ILE A 37 5.84 12.28 -10.85
C ILE A 37 7.18 12.21 -11.57
N SER A 38 8.13 11.51 -10.97
CA SER A 38 9.50 11.36 -11.48
C SER A 38 9.79 9.93 -11.97
N ASN A 39 8.91 9.00 -11.65
CA ASN A 39 9.07 7.60 -11.94
C ASN A 39 7.77 7.02 -12.49
N LEU A 40 7.85 6.37 -13.65
CA LEU A 40 6.71 5.75 -14.32
C LEU A 40 6.76 4.22 -14.30
N ASP A 41 7.82 3.63 -13.74
CA ASP A 41 7.89 2.18 -13.54
C ASP A 41 6.97 1.77 -12.39
N PRO A 42 5.90 1.00 -12.65
CA PRO A 42 4.95 0.60 -11.63
C PRO A 42 5.58 -0.23 -10.50
N LEU A 43 6.72 -0.89 -10.74
CA LEU A 43 7.42 -1.69 -9.72
C LEU A 43 8.05 -0.82 -8.63
N THR A 44 8.50 0.37 -8.98
CA THR A 44 9.24 1.28 -8.09
C THR A 44 8.44 2.53 -7.74
N ALA A 45 7.16 2.58 -8.12
CA ALA A 45 6.23 3.65 -7.80
C ALA A 45 6.09 3.82 -6.28
N SER A 46 6.53 4.96 -5.74
CA SER A 46 6.55 5.25 -4.30
C SER A 46 5.59 6.38 -3.91
N GLY A 47 5.50 7.42 -4.73
CA GLY A 47 4.61 8.56 -4.54
C GLY A 47 3.14 8.24 -4.82
N ASP A 48 2.22 9.01 -4.22
CA ASP A 48 0.77 8.80 -4.42
C ASP A 48 0.37 8.95 -5.89
N GLY A 49 0.91 9.96 -6.60
CA GLY A 49 0.65 10.17 -8.03
C GLY A 49 1.15 9.00 -8.89
N GLU A 50 2.33 8.48 -8.60
CA GLU A 50 2.92 7.33 -9.29
C GLU A 50 2.07 6.06 -9.10
N LYS A 51 1.58 5.81 -7.87
CA LYS A 51 0.67 4.69 -7.56
C LYS A 51 -0.68 4.83 -8.24
N ILE A 52 -1.21 6.07 -8.32
CA ILE A 52 -2.46 6.34 -9.06
C ILE A 52 -2.28 6.03 -10.53
N ILE A 53 -1.16 6.44 -11.15
CA ILE A 53 -0.83 6.08 -12.53
C ILE A 53 -0.75 4.56 -12.67
N ALA A 54 0.05 3.89 -11.82
CA ALA A 54 0.21 2.44 -11.88
C ALA A 54 -1.14 1.70 -11.78
N THR A 55 -2.02 2.11 -10.85
CA THR A 55 -3.32 1.46 -10.64
C THR A 55 -4.30 1.67 -11.79
N ASN A 56 -4.20 2.77 -12.54
CA ASN A 56 -5.17 3.12 -13.56
C ASN A 56 -4.67 2.92 -15.01
N CYS A 57 -3.35 2.84 -15.21
CA CYS A 57 -2.76 2.61 -16.54
C CYS A 57 -2.32 1.17 -16.79
N PHE A 58 -2.25 0.35 -15.72
CA PHE A 58 -1.88 -1.06 -15.84
C PHE A 58 -2.92 -1.97 -15.21
N GLU A 59 -3.02 -3.20 -15.71
CA GLU A 59 -3.93 -4.22 -15.20
C GLU A 59 -3.18 -5.55 -15.05
N GLY A 60 -3.11 -6.07 -13.80
CA GLY A 60 -2.52 -7.38 -13.50
C GLY A 60 -3.47 -8.54 -13.80
N LEU A 61 -3.07 -9.76 -13.43
CA LEU A 61 -3.95 -10.94 -13.52
C LEU A 61 -5.25 -10.74 -12.74
N LEU A 62 -5.14 -10.18 -11.55
CA LEU A 62 -6.21 -9.92 -10.60
C LEU A 62 -6.20 -8.45 -10.17
N ARG A 63 -7.32 -7.98 -9.64
CA ARG A 63 -7.50 -6.65 -9.08
C ARG A 63 -8.50 -6.70 -7.92
N PHE A 64 -8.80 -5.57 -7.31
CA PHE A 64 -9.90 -5.46 -6.36
C PHE A 64 -11.14 -4.85 -7.02
N ASP A 65 -12.31 -5.28 -6.56
CA ASP A 65 -13.58 -4.64 -6.88
C ASP A 65 -13.86 -3.45 -5.91
N SER A 66 -14.96 -2.74 -6.12
CA SER A 66 -15.39 -1.61 -5.28
C SER A 66 -15.72 -1.99 -3.82
N LYS A 67 -15.81 -3.28 -3.50
CA LYS A 67 -16.02 -3.81 -2.15
C LYS A 67 -14.71 -4.31 -1.52
N GLY A 68 -13.57 -4.13 -2.21
CA GLY A 68 -12.27 -4.62 -1.77
C GLY A 68 -12.08 -6.14 -1.89
N LYS A 69 -12.95 -6.83 -2.64
CA LYS A 69 -12.79 -8.26 -2.94
C LYS A 69 -11.94 -8.45 -4.18
N ILE A 70 -11.23 -9.59 -4.22
CA ILE A 70 -10.45 -9.97 -5.39
C ILE A 70 -11.40 -10.26 -6.57
N ASP A 71 -11.12 -9.62 -7.70
CA ASP A 71 -11.81 -9.80 -8.97
C ASP A 71 -10.79 -10.04 -10.10
N MET A 72 -11.29 -10.49 -11.26
CA MET A 72 -10.48 -10.69 -12.46
C MET A 72 -10.04 -9.36 -13.03
N GLY A 73 -8.75 -9.27 -13.36
CA GLY A 73 -8.16 -8.21 -14.17
C GLY A 73 -7.95 -8.70 -15.60
N GLY A 74 -6.70 -8.85 -16.02
CA GLY A 74 -6.31 -9.42 -17.30
C GLY A 74 -6.59 -10.93 -17.41
N ALA A 75 -6.76 -11.64 -16.30
CA ALA A 75 -7.29 -13.00 -16.34
C ALA A 75 -8.83 -13.00 -16.45
N THR A 76 -9.40 -14.00 -17.12
CA THR A 76 -10.85 -14.24 -17.24
C THR A 76 -11.34 -15.30 -16.27
N ALA A 77 -10.45 -16.21 -15.85
CA ALA A 77 -10.71 -17.27 -14.89
C ALA A 77 -9.39 -17.77 -14.29
N TYR A 78 -9.48 -18.43 -13.16
CA TYR A 78 -8.39 -19.25 -12.63
C TYR A 78 -8.89 -20.54 -11.99
N SER A 79 -8.00 -21.51 -11.83
CA SER A 79 -8.23 -22.73 -11.06
C SER A 79 -7.04 -23.02 -10.16
N ILE A 80 -7.29 -23.72 -9.07
CA ILE A 80 -6.28 -24.11 -8.08
C ILE A 80 -6.28 -25.63 -7.97
N SER A 81 -5.09 -26.25 -7.97
CA SER A 81 -4.93 -27.68 -7.74
C SER A 81 -5.38 -28.09 -6.34
N LYS A 82 -5.70 -29.38 -6.14
CA LYS A 82 -6.20 -29.91 -4.86
C LYS A 82 -5.22 -29.72 -3.70
N ASP A 83 -3.92 -29.72 -3.98
CA ASP A 83 -2.85 -29.49 -3.00
C ASP A 83 -2.60 -28.01 -2.72
N GLY A 84 -3.27 -27.09 -3.45
CA GLY A 84 -3.12 -25.65 -3.28
C GLY A 84 -1.80 -25.07 -3.82
N LEU A 85 -1.03 -25.85 -4.58
CA LEU A 85 0.30 -25.46 -5.05
C LEU A 85 0.33 -24.95 -6.48
N THR A 86 -0.62 -25.33 -7.33
CA THR A 86 -0.63 -24.93 -8.75
C THR A 86 -1.85 -24.07 -9.05
N TYR A 87 -1.59 -22.92 -9.64
CA TYR A 87 -2.60 -21.97 -10.10
C TYR A 87 -2.54 -21.85 -11.62
N VAL A 88 -3.67 -22.05 -12.29
CA VAL A 88 -3.77 -21.91 -13.74
C VAL A 88 -4.71 -20.75 -14.06
N PHE A 89 -4.19 -19.73 -14.72
CA PHE A 89 -4.94 -18.53 -15.14
C PHE A 89 -5.25 -18.60 -16.63
N LYS A 90 -6.51 -18.32 -17.00
CA LYS A 90 -6.92 -18.09 -18.39
C LYS A 90 -6.93 -16.58 -18.63
N LEU A 91 -6.16 -16.12 -19.59
CA LEU A 91 -6.03 -14.71 -19.93
C LEU A 91 -7.15 -14.26 -20.88
N ASN A 92 -7.38 -12.97 -20.94
CA ASN A 92 -8.28 -12.36 -21.90
C ASN A 92 -7.60 -12.28 -23.28
N PRO A 93 -8.03 -13.07 -24.30
CA PRO A 93 -7.38 -13.07 -25.61
C PRO A 93 -7.63 -11.79 -26.42
N LEU A 94 -8.51 -10.89 -25.95
CA LEU A 94 -8.79 -9.60 -26.56
C LEU A 94 -7.98 -8.47 -25.93
N ALA A 95 -7.25 -8.74 -24.84
CA ALA A 95 -6.40 -7.75 -24.19
C ALA A 95 -5.24 -7.35 -25.10
N LYS A 96 -4.94 -6.05 -25.15
CA LYS A 96 -3.92 -5.48 -26.01
C LYS A 96 -3.13 -4.39 -25.30
N TRP A 97 -1.89 -4.27 -25.69
CA TRP A 97 -1.11 -3.08 -25.41
C TRP A 97 -1.66 -1.88 -26.18
N TYR A 98 -1.77 -0.76 -25.50
CA TYR A 98 -2.03 0.51 -26.18
C TYR A 98 -0.72 1.09 -26.71
N VAL A 99 -0.66 1.26 -28.02
CA VAL A 99 0.50 1.81 -28.72
C VAL A 99 0.15 3.22 -29.18
N SER A 100 0.54 4.23 -28.41
CA SER A 100 0.37 5.64 -28.76
C SER A 100 1.24 6.02 -29.96
N ASP A 101 0.99 7.17 -30.57
CA ASP A 101 1.84 7.65 -31.68
C ASP A 101 3.28 7.92 -31.20
N ALA A 102 3.46 8.36 -29.95
CA ALA A 102 4.79 8.52 -29.35
C ALA A 102 5.50 7.17 -29.17
N VAL A 103 4.78 6.13 -28.74
CA VAL A 103 5.35 4.76 -28.63
C VAL A 103 5.66 4.20 -30.02
N LYS A 104 4.83 4.44 -31.05
CA LYS A 104 5.12 4.02 -32.43
C LYS A 104 6.44 4.62 -32.93
N ALA A 105 6.63 5.93 -32.72
CA ALA A 105 7.88 6.60 -33.10
C ALA A 105 9.09 6.01 -32.36
N THR A 106 8.92 5.62 -31.09
CA THR A 106 9.96 4.93 -30.33
C THR A 106 10.27 3.54 -30.91
N LEU A 107 9.24 2.73 -31.21
CA LEU A 107 9.39 1.41 -31.84
C LEU A 107 10.17 1.49 -33.16
N GLU A 108 9.84 2.46 -34.01
CA GLU A 108 10.55 2.72 -35.26
C GLU A 108 12.03 3.09 -35.00
N THR A 109 12.29 3.92 -33.99
CA THR A 109 13.64 4.36 -33.62
C THR A 109 14.52 3.21 -33.17
N VAL A 110 13.95 2.24 -32.42
CA VAL A 110 14.67 1.05 -31.94
C VAL A 110 14.63 -0.12 -32.93
N GLY A 111 14.12 0.09 -34.14
CA GLY A 111 14.12 -0.89 -35.22
C GLY A 111 13.05 -1.97 -35.13
N ILE A 112 12.00 -1.77 -34.35
CA ILE A 112 10.86 -2.69 -34.24
C ILE A 112 9.78 -2.27 -35.27
N GLU A 113 9.92 -2.74 -36.50
CA GLU A 113 9.00 -2.37 -37.60
C GLU A 113 7.60 -3.01 -37.46
N LYS A 114 7.51 -4.18 -36.83
CA LYS A 114 6.25 -4.92 -36.61
C LYS A 114 6.13 -5.29 -35.15
N PHE A 115 5.28 -4.55 -34.45
CA PHE A 115 4.97 -4.82 -33.05
C PHE A 115 3.62 -5.56 -32.96
N ASP A 116 3.63 -6.76 -32.34
CA ASP A 116 2.39 -7.46 -31.99
C ASP A 116 1.87 -6.91 -30.65
N ASN A 117 0.77 -6.20 -30.68
CA ASN A 117 0.20 -5.55 -29.51
C ASN A 117 -0.65 -6.48 -28.61
N LYS A 118 -0.63 -7.80 -28.84
CA LYS A 118 -1.30 -8.76 -27.97
C LYS A 118 -0.63 -8.83 -26.62
N ILE A 119 -1.42 -9.18 -25.61
CA ILE A 119 -0.90 -9.50 -24.27
C ILE A 119 -1.04 -11.00 -24.06
N THR A 120 0.07 -11.65 -23.82
CA THR A 120 0.20 -13.10 -23.75
C THR A 120 0.61 -13.57 -22.35
N SER A 121 0.65 -14.89 -22.15
CA SER A 121 1.19 -15.49 -20.94
C SER A 121 2.67 -15.18 -20.72
N GLU A 122 3.44 -14.99 -21.79
CA GLU A 122 4.87 -14.63 -21.69
C GLU A 122 5.07 -13.22 -21.13
N ASP A 123 4.20 -12.25 -21.47
CA ASP A 123 4.25 -10.91 -20.90
C ASP A 123 4.01 -10.92 -19.38
N TYR A 124 3.09 -11.76 -18.91
CA TYR A 124 2.87 -11.96 -17.48
C TYR A 124 4.04 -12.66 -16.80
N ILE A 125 4.64 -13.67 -17.44
CA ILE A 125 5.84 -14.34 -16.92
C ILE A 125 6.99 -13.34 -16.80
N TYR A 126 7.21 -12.51 -17.81
CA TYR A 126 8.25 -11.50 -17.79
C TYR A 126 8.00 -10.46 -16.69
N GLY A 127 6.76 -9.96 -16.56
CA GLY A 127 6.39 -9.01 -15.51
C GLY A 127 6.53 -9.57 -14.09
N ILE A 128 6.10 -10.82 -13.84
CA ILE A 128 6.28 -11.50 -12.56
C ILE A 128 7.78 -11.70 -12.26
N THR A 129 8.55 -12.07 -13.27
CA THR A 129 10.01 -12.24 -13.13
C THR A 129 10.69 -10.92 -12.78
N ARG A 130 10.30 -9.79 -13.42
CA ARG A 130 10.78 -8.45 -13.04
C ARG A 130 10.43 -8.12 -11.58
N PHE A 131 9.21 -8.44 -11.15
CA PHE A 131 8.79 -8.22 -9.76
C PHE A 131 9.65 -9.03 -8.77
N ILE A 132 9.95 -10.28 -9.05
CA ILE A 132 10.81 -11.13 -8.21
C ILE A 132 12.25 -10.57 -8.19
N LYS A 133 12.79 -10.15 -9.33
CA LYS A 133 14.13 -9.52 -9.44
C LYS A 133 14.26 -8.22 -8.64
N SER A 134 13.18 -7.48 -8.41
CA SER A 134 13.20 -6.25 -7.61
C SER A 134 13.42 -6.48 -6.11
N SER A 135 13.76 -7.69 -5.70
CA SER A 135 13.95 -8.10 -4.30
C SER A 135 12.69 -7.99 -3.43
N ASN A 136 11.51 -7.88 -4.04
CA ASN A 136 10.24 -7.87 -3.33
C ASN A 136 9.86 -9.30 -2.90
N THR A 137 9.69 -9.51 -1.61
CA THR A 137 9.41 -10.83 -1.04
C THR A 137 7.94 -11.26 -1.09
N ALA A 138 7.04 -10.41 -1.59
CA ALA A 138 5.60 -10.70 -1.58
C ALA A 138 5.25 -11.99 -2.34
N LEU A 139 5.96 -12.30 -3.42
CA LEU A 139 5.77 -13.51 -4.22
C LEU A 139 6.81 -14.62 -3.95
N SER A 140 7.48 -14.57 -2.80
CA SER A 140 8.50 -15.58 -2.43
C SER A 140 7.94 -17.02 -2.29
N SER A 141 6.63 -17.19 -2.25
CA SER A 141 5.97 -18.50 -2.29
C SER A 141 6.00 -19.17 -3.67
N ILE A 142 6.25 -18.44 -4.76
CA ILE A 142 6.45 -19.05 -6.08
C ILE A 142 7.69 -19.92 -6.04
N LYS A 143 7.60 -21.12 -6.61
CA LYS A 143 8.70 -22.08 -6.66
C LYS A 143 9.94 -21.45 -7.29
N GLY A 144 11.05 -21.54 -6.58
CA GLY A 144 12.34 -20.96 -6.97
C GLY A 144 12.49 -19.46 -6.68
N ALA A 145 11.43 -18.71 -6.34
CA ALA A 145 11.51 -17.26 -6.21
C ALA A 145 12.45 -16.76 -5.10
N SER A 146 12.54 -17.49 -3.97
CA SER A 146 13.43 -17.11 -2.85
C SER A 146 14.91 -17.33 -3.12
N THR A 147 15.27 -18.10 -4.13
CA THR A 147 16.65 -18.43 -4.53
C THR A 147 16.94 -18.04 -5.97
N TYR A 148 16.05 -17.25 -6.58
CA TYR A 148 16.19 -16.87 -7.98
C TYR A 148 17.41 -15.98 -8.19
N ASP A 149 18.32 -16.44 -9.06
CA ASP A 149 19.50 -15.73 -9.51
C ASP A 149 19.36 -15.50 -11.02
N PRO A 150 19.20 -14.25 -11.48
CA PRO A 150 19.07 -13.94 -12.90
C PRO A 150 20.33 -14.26 -13.73
N ASP A 151 21.49 -14.37 -13.08
CA ASP A 151 22.76 -14.65 -13.73
C ASP A 151 23.05 -16.17 -13.82
N ASP A 152 22.32 -16.99 -13.05
CA ASP A 152 22.40 -18.46 -13.14
C ASP A 152 21.35 -19.00 -14.12
N LYS A 153 21.80 -19.51 -15.26
CA LYS A 153 20.95 -20.15 -16.29
C LYS A 153 20.15 -21.36 -15.78
N ASN A 154 20.54 -21.96 -14.67
CA ASN A 154 19.82 -23.08 -14.05
C ASN A 154 18.78 -22.60 -13.03
N SER A 155 18.77 -21.34 -12.69
CA SER A 155 17.78 -20.74 -11.80
C SER A 155 16.47 -20.62 -12.55
N THR A 156 15.44 -21.31 -12.07
CA THR A 156 14.12 -21.35 -12.70
C THR A 156 13.04 -20.97 -11.73
N LEU A 157 12.00 -20.31 -12.25
CA LEU A 157 10.79 -19.99 -11.52
C LEU A 157 9.67 -20.97 -11.84
N GLY A 158 8.78 -21.19 -10.90
CA GLY A 158 7.55 -21.96 -11.10
C GLY A 158 6.52 -21.22 -11.98
N LEU A 159 6.95 -20.70 -13.13
CA LEU A 159 6.14 -19.98 -14.10
C LEU A 159 6.19 -20.71 -15.43
N LYS A 160 5.03 -20.92 -16.07
CA LYS A 160 4.96 -21.63 -17.33
C LYS A 160 3.82 -21.12 -18.21
N ALA A 161 4.13 -20.72 -19.43
CA ALA A 161 3.15 -20.55 -20.48
C ALA A 161 2.73 -21.95 -20.98
N ILE A 162 1.47 -22.34 -20.70
CA ILE A 162 0.91 -23.58 -21.25
C ILE A 162 0.55 -23.38 -22.71
N ASP A 163 -0.02 -22.21 -23.00
CA ASP A 163 -0.31 -21.70 -24.34
C ASP A 163 -0.30 -20.17 -24.30
N GLU A 164 -0.55 -19.52 -25.45
CA GLU A 164 -0.52 -18.04 -25.60
C GLU A 164 -1.38 -17.31 -24.55
N TYR A 165 -2.48 -17.94 -24.07
CA TYR A 165 -3.43 -17.31 -23.12
C TYR A 165 -3.67 -18.15 -21.87
N THR A 166 -2.75 -19.06 -21.56
CA THR A 166 -2.84 -19.88 -20.34
C THR A 166 -1.53 -19.87 -19.58
N LEU A 167 -1.54 -19.26 -18.41
CA LEU A 167 -0.41 -19.16 -17.49
C LEU A 167 -0.56 -20.12 -16.32
N GLU A 168 0.44 -20.93 -16.05
CA GLU A 168 0.57 -21.74 -14.85
C GLU A 168 1.59 -21.15 -13.90
N ILE A 169 1.22 -21.04 -12.62
CA ILE A 169 2.10 -20.62 -11.54
C ILE A 169 2.14 -21.72 -10.48
N THR A 170 3.34 -22.22 -10.18
CA THR A 170 3.57 -23.24 -9.16
C THR A 170 4.22 -22.62 -7.93
N LEU A 171 3.68 -22.93 -6.75
CA LEU A 171 4.21 -22.49 -5.47
C LEU A 171 5.12 -23.54 -4.85
N GLU A 172 6.10 -23.12 -4.06
CA GLU A 172 6.94 -23.98 -3.22
C GLU A 172 6.18 -24.51 -2.01
N LYS A 173 5.27 -23.68 -1.48
CA LYS A 173 4.40 -24.00 -0.34
C LYS A 173 3.06 -23.30 -0.51
N VAL A 174 2.02 -23.88 0.10
CA VAL A 174 0.69 -23.26 0.11
C VAL A 174 0.76 -21.86 0.70
N ASP A 175 0.24 -20.90 -0.03
CA ASP A 175 0.14 -19.49 0.37
C ASP A 175 -1.33 -19.05 0.28
N PRO A 176 -2.05 -19.02 1.41
CA PRO A 176 -3.47 -18.63 1.43
C PRO A 176 -3.73 -17.21 0.90
N ASP A 177 -2.70 -16.36 0.93
CA ASP A 177 -2.78 -14.97 0.51
C ASP A 177 -2.25 -14.74 -0.91
N PHE A 178 -1.89 -15.79 -1.64
CA PHE A 178 -1.24 -15.67 -2.95
C PHE A 178 -2.06 -14.83 -3.95
N LEU A 179 -3.36 -15.10 -4.07
CA LEU A 179 -4.24 -14.31 -4.96
C LEU A 179 -4.35 -12.85 -4.52
N TYR A 180 -4.40 -12.61 -3.20
CA TYR A 180 -4.38 -11.24 -2.68
C TYR A 180 -3.08 -10.53 -3.05
N LYS A 181 -1.94 -11.20 -2.90
CA LYS A 181 -0.62 -10.66 -3.25
C LYS A 181 -0.51 -10.30 -4.72
N LEU A 182 -1.11 -11.09 -5.61
CA LEU A 182 -1.19 -10.78 -7.05
C LEU A 182 -2.04 -9.52 -7.32
N ALA A 183 -3.13 -9.32 -6.57
CA ALA A 183 -4.01 -8.16 -6.75
C ALA A 183 -3.47 -6.87 -6.10
N ALA A 184 -2.75 -7.00 -4.97
CA ALA A 184 -2.30 -5.87 -4.15
C ALA A 184 -0.93 -5.30 -4.53
N ASN A 185 -0.15 -6.03 -5.32
CA ASN A 185 1.18 -5.61 -5.74
C ASN A 185 1.21 -5.26 -7.23
N PRO A 186 2.20 -4.46 -7.67
CA PRO A 186 2.34 -4.06 -9.08
C PRO A 186 2.87 -5.21 -9.95
N VAL A 187 2.14 -6.33 -9.96
CA VAL A 187 2.45 -7.53 -10.74
C VAL A 187 1.72 -7.43 -12.07
N TYR A 188 2.23 -6.56 -12.93
CA TYR A 188 1.63 -6.27 -14.24
C TYR A 188 2.38 -7.00 -15.35
N PRO A 189 1.71 -7.31 -16.48
CA PRO A 189 2.41 -7.84 -17.66
C PRO A 189 3.41 -6.80 -18.17
N CYS A 190 4.46 -7.25 -18.83
CA CYS A 190 5.50 -6.41 -19.39
C CYS A 190 5.99 -7.03 -20.69
N ASP A 191 5.98 -6.25 -21.76
CA ASP A 191 6.52 -6.68 -23.05
C ASP A 191 8.04 -6.73 -22.99
N SER A 192 8.60 -7.93 -23.21
CA SER A 192 10.04 -8.16 -23.12
C SER A 192 10.80 -7.54 -24.29
N VAL A 193 10.18 -7.51 -25.49
CA VAL A 193 10.84 -7.00 -26.71
C VAL A 193 11.10 -5.52 -26.58
N LEU A 194 10.09 -4.75 -26.13
CA LEU A 194 10.26 -3.32 -25.89
C LEU A 194 11.18 -3.06 -24.69
N ALA A 195 11.02 -3.81 -23.61
CA ALA A 195 11.82 -3.64 -22.40
C ALA A 195 13.33 -3.86 -22.68
N GLU A 196 13.68 -4.91 -23.43
CA GLU A 196 15.06 -5.20 -23.81
C GLU A 196 15.62 -4.21 -24.82
N ALA A 197 14.80 -3.74 -25.76
CA ALA A 197 15.22 -2.74 -26.75
C ALA A 197 15.49 -1.37 -26.14
N LEU A 198 14.77 -0.99 -25.09
CA LEU A 198 14.89 0.30 -24.41
C LEU A 198 15.82 0.30 -23.21
N ASP A 199 16.08 -0.86 -22.61
CA ASP A 199 16.97 -1.04 -21.46
C ASP A 199 16.72 0.04 -20.37
N SER A 200 17.70 0.85 -20.08
CA SER A 200 17.69 1.85 -19.00
C SER A 200 16.67 2.99 -19.20
N ILE A 201 16.17 3.20 -20.41
CA ILE A 201 15.15 4.22 -20.68
C ILE A 201 13.72 3.67 -20.69
N PHE A 202 13.53 2.36 -20.48
CA PHE A 202 12.23 1.75 -20.31
C PHE A 202 11.50 2.34 -19.10
N TYR A 203 10.24 2.71 -19.24
CA TYR A 203 9.44 3.45 -18.25
C TYR A 203 9.92 4.87 -17.89
N SER A 204 10.83 5.48 -18.66
CA SER A 204 11.32 6.82 -18.37
C SER A 204 10.38 7.95 -18.83
N THR A 205 9.62 7.73 -19.89
CA THR A 205 8.69 8.72 -20.45
C THR A 205 7.42 8.03 -20.98
N PRO A 206 6.32 8.77 -21.23
CA PRO A 206 5.13 8.19 -21.86
C PRO A 206 5.38 7.52 -23.21
N ALA A 207 6.44 7.91 -23.94
CA ALA A 207 6.83 7.33 -25.22
C ALA A 207 7.53 5.95 -25.09
N THR A 208 7.95 5.58 -23.90
CA THR A 208 8.67 4.32 -23.61
C THR A 208 7.83 3.33 -22.79
N ILE A 209 6.49 3.52 -22.74
CA ILE A 209 5.58 2.76 -21.89
C ILE A 209 4.43 2.20 -22.72
N LEU A 210 4.18 0.90 -22.55
CA LEU A 210 2.98 0.24 -23.02
C LEU A 210 1.98 0.11 -21.86
N CYS A 211 0.79 0.67 -22.03
CA CYS A 211 -0.30 0.56 -21.06
C CYS A 211 -1.30 -0.50 -21.48
N ASN A 212 -1.76 -1.31 -20.53
CA ASN A 212 -2.80 -2.32 -20.76
C ASN A 212 -4.07 -2.09 -19.92
N GLY A 213 -4.05 -1.06 -19.08
CA GLY A 213 -5.16 -0.69 -18.21
C GLY A 213 -6.20 0.21 -18.89
N PRO A 214 -7.21 0.69 -18.13
CA PRO A 214 -8.29 1.54 -18.62
C PRO A 214 -7.83 2.90 -19.16
N TYR A 215 -6.65 3.39 -18.73
CA TYR A 215 -6.04 4.63 -19.22
C TYR A 215 -4.63 4.37 -19.76
N TYR A 216 -4.15 5.32 -20.54
CA TYR A 216 -2.75 5.43 -20.91
C TYR A 216 -2.19 6.78 -20.47
N ILE A 217 -0.88 6.86 -20.36
CA ILE A 217 -0.19 8.07 -19.96
C ILE A 217 0.02 8.92 -21.21
N LYS A 218 -0.66 10.05 -21.30
CA LYS A 218 -0.52 10.97 -22.44
C LYS A 218 0.66 11.91 -22.25
N GLU A 219 0.75 12.49 -21.07
CA GLU A 219 1.73 13.52 -20.75
C GLU A 219 2.10 13.50 -19.27
N VAL A 220 3.36 13.77 -18.99
CA VAL A 220 3.89 13.99 -17.63
C VAL A 220 4.81 15.19 -17.67
N THR A 221 4.51 16.19 -16.86
CA THR A 221 5.33 17.38 -16.65
C THR A 221 5.57 17.60 -15.15
N GLU A 222 6.38 18.58 -14.78
CA GLU A 222 6.57 18.96 -13.37
C GLU A 222 5.28 19.48 -12.73
N ALA A 223 4.40 20.12 -13.50
CA ALA A 223 3.17 20.76 -13.02
C ALA A 223 1.96 19.83 -13.05
N GLU A 224 1.88 18.95 -14.05
CA GLU A 224 0.70 18.11 -14.25
C GLU A 224 1.01 16.83 -15.01
N SER A 225 0.13 15.85 -14.84
CA SER A 225 0.14 14.60 -15.61
C SER A 225 -1.26 14.31 -16.13
N ILE A 226 -1.35 13.89 -17.39
CA ILE A 226 -2.60 13.62 -18.09
C ILE A 226 -2.68 12.15 -18.43
N LEU A 227 -3.72 11.49 -17.90
CA LEU A 227 -4.11 10.14 -18.29
C LEU A 227 -5.34 10.23 -19.19
N GLU A 228 -5.29 9.61 -20.34
CA GLU A 228 -6.43 9.53 -21.26
C GLU A 228 -6.98 8.11 -21.33
N ARG A 229 -8.27 8.01 -21.60
CA ARG A 229 -8.97 6.73 -21.75
C ARG A 229 -8.30 5.90 -22.85
N ASN A 230 -7.97 4.66 -22.50
CA ASN A 230 -7.40 3.70 -23.45
C ASN A 230 -8.50 3.17 -24.39
N PRO A 231 -8.49 3.49 -25.68
CA PRO A 231 -9.51 3.04 -26.64
C PRO A 231 -9.40 1.54 -26.94
N GLU A 232 -8.23 0.95 -26.74
CA GLU A 232 -7.97 -0.49 -26.95
C GLU A 232 -8.30 -1.35 -25.73
N TYR A 233 -8.67 -0.75 -24.59
CA TYR A 233 -8.99 -1.50 -23.39
C TYR A 233 -10.21 -2.40 -23.61
N LYS A 234 -10.02 -3.72 -23.44
CA LYS A 234 -11.04 -4.77 -23.60
C LYS A 234 -11.29 -5.54 -22.29
N GLY A 235 -10.85 -4.98 -21.16
CA GLY A 235 -11.14 -5.54 -19.83
C GLY A 235 -12.62 -5.37 -19.43
N LYS A 236 -12.97 -5.89 -18.25
CA LYS A 236 -14.35 -5.86 -17.73
C LYS A 236 -14.76 -4.52 -17.13
N LEU A 237 -13.81 -3.60 -16.91
CA LEU A 237 -14.09 -2.32 -16.26
C LEU A 237 -14.91 -1.41 -17.16
N GLN A 238 -15.94 -0.80 -16.58
CA GLN A 238 -16.65 0.31 -17.24
C GLN A 238 -15.88 1.60 -16.97
N ILE A 239 -15.45 2.26 -18.04
CA ILE A 239 -14.72 3.51 -17.95
C ILE A 239 -15.70 4.65 -18.18
N SER A 240 -15.98 5.43 -17.13
CA SER A 240 -17.05 6.44 -17.14
C SER A 240 -16.54 7.84 -17.49
N ASN A 241 -15.23 8.12 -17.34
CA ASN A 241 -14.63 9.41 -17.67
C ASN A 241 -13.62 9.29 -18.82
N GLY A 242 -13.38 10.40 -19.52
CA GLY A 242 -12.51 10.46 -20.70
C GLY A 242 -11.03 10.67 -20.31
N SER A 243 -10.77 11.35 -19.21
CA SER A 243 -9.41 11.66 -18.77
C SER A 243 -9.32 11.90 -17.27
N ILE A 244 -8.11 11.77 -16.75
CA ILE A 244 -7.73 12.10 -15.39
C ILE A 244 -6.57 13.09 -15.47
N LEU A 245 -6.65 14.17 -14.71
CA LEU A 245 -5.62 15.19 -14.62
C LEU A 245 -5.10 15.27 -13.18
N LEU A 246 -3.83 14.99 -13.01
CA LEU A 246 -3.12 15.06 -11.74
C LEU A 246 -2.30 16.36 -11.70
N TYR A 247 -2.62 17.26 -10.78
CA TYR A 247 -1.88 18.51 -10.59
C TYR A 247 -0.87 18.41 -9.46
N THR A 248 0.38 18.73 -9.73
CA THR A 248 1.44 18.83 -8.71
C THR A 248 1.39 20.19 -8.01
N THR A 249 1.32 20.21 -6.69
CA THR A 249 1.24 21.48 -5.93
C THR A 249 2.37 21.69 -4.92
N GLY A 250 3.05 20.64 -4.52
CA GLY A 250 4.16 20.70 -3.56
C GLY A 250 3.77 21.10 -2.12
N LYS A 251 2.51 21.49 -1.88
CA LYS A 251 2.07 21.97 -0.56
C LYS A 251 0.69 21.45 -0.21
N ARG A 252 0.58 20.75 0.91
CA ARG A 252 -0.65 20.10 1.39
C ARG A 252 -1.81 21.08 1.60
N HIS A 253 -1.57 22.26 2.22
CA HIS A 253 -2.62 23.25 2.41
C HIS A 253 -3.20 23.78 1.09
N THR A 254 -2.38 23.85 0.03
CA THR A 254 -2.84 24.25 -1.30
C THR A 254 -3.81 23.24 -1.89
N LEU A 255 -3.60 21.95 -1.62
CA LEU A 255 -4.52 20.89 -2.05
C LEU A 255 -5.91 21.07 -1.42
N ALA A 256 -5.97 21.31 -0.10
CA ALA A 256 -7.21 21.52 0.61
C ALA A 256 -7.96 22.76 0.07
N THR A 257 -7.28 23.90 -0.01
CA THR A 257 -7.88 25.15 -0.51
C THR A 257 -8.43 24.99 -1.93
N ARG A 258 -7.67 24.43 -2.84
CA ARG A 258 -8.11 24.23 -4.23
C ARG A 258 -9.27 23.23 -4.36
N PHE A 259 -9.31 22.21 -3.49
CA PHE A 259 -10.45 21.31 -3.43
C PHE A 259 -11.70 22.05 -2.93
N GLU A 260 -11.62 22.84 -1.85
CA GLU A 260 -12.73 23.64 -1.32
C GLU A 260 -13.23 24.69 -2.34
N GLU A 261 -12.33 25.25 -3.15
CA GLU A 261 -12.65 26.15 -4.26
C GLU A 261 -13.27 25.42 -5.48
N GLY A 262 -13.37 24.09 -5.44
CA GLY A 262 -13.91 23.26 -6.54
C GLY A 262 -12.98 23.12 -7.74
N GLN A 263 -11.69 23.41 -7.58
CA GLN A 263 -10.68 23.23 -8.65
C GLN A 263 -10.27 21.76 -8.79
N TYR A 264 -10.40 20.97 -7.73
CA TYR A 264 -10.18 19.52 -7.75
C TYR A 264 -11.47 18.76 -7.46
N ASP A 265 -11.63 17.64 -8.13
CA ASP A 265 -12.73 16.71 -7.95
C ASP A 265 -12.46 15.70 -6.83
N ILE A 266 -11.19 15.49 -6.51
CA ILE A 266 -10.72 14.46 -5.58
C ILE A 266 -9.64 15.07 -4.71
N TYR A 267 -9.75 14.82 -3.40
CA TYR A 267 -8.73 15.19 -2.42
C TYR A 267 -8.47 14.03 -1.47
N LEU A 268 -7.21 13.57 -1.43
CA LEU A 268 -6.72 12.58 -0.48
C LEU A 268 -5.86 13.29 0.57
N THR A 269 -6.16 13.07 1.84
CA THR A 269 -5.43 13.72 2.94
C THR A 269 -5.38 12.82 4.17
N PRO A 270 -4.37 12.98 5.05
CA PRO A 270 -4.48 12.45 6.40
C PRO A 270 -5.74 12.95 7.10
N SER A 271 -6.45 12.07 7.80
CA SER A 271 -7.76 12.38 8.43
C SER A 271 -7.71 13.49 9.48
N THR A 272 -6.53 13.96 9.84
CA THR A 272 -6.30 15.09 10.76
C THR A 272 -6.47 16.46 10.12
N GLN A 273 -6.46 16.50 8.80
CA GLN A 273 -6.70 17.71 8.01
C GLN A 273 -8.14 17.69 7.45
N ARG A 274 -9.11 17.36 8.29
CA ARG A 274 -10.51 17.30 7.88
C ARG A 274 -11.00 18.66 7.42
N LEU A 275 -11.65 18.65 6.27
CA LEU A 275 -12.35 19.80 5.75
C LEU A 275 -13.65 19.98 6.55
N SER A 276 -13.90 21.18 7.06
CA SER A 276 -14.98 21.45 8.01
C SER A 276 -16.39 21.33 7.41
N GLU A 277 -16.51 21.52 6.10
CA GLU A 277 -17.80 21.56 5.39
C GLU A 277 -18.01 20.42 4.39
N SER A 278 -17.02 19.53 4.25
CA SER A 278 -17.07 18.45 3.26
C SER A 278 -17.31 17.10 3.91
N THR A 279 -18.15 16.27 3.27
CA THR A 279 -18.39 14.91 3.72
C THR A 279 -17.26 14.00 3.20
N THR A 280 -16.61 13.29 4.11
CA THR A 280 -15.63 12.25 3.75
C THR A 280 -16.32 11.11 3.01
N ALA A 281 -15.86 10.80 1.81
CA ALA A 281 -16.36 9.67 1.04
C ALA A 281 -15.83 8.33 1.56
N PHE A 282 -14.60 8.33 2.07
CA PHE A 282 -13.94 7.13 2.57
C PHE A 282 -12.86 7.49 3.59
N THR A 283 -12.84 6.77 4.72
CA THR A 283 -11.78 6.84 5.74
C THR A 283 -11.11 5.49 5.88
N SER A 284 -9.79 5.48 5.91
CA SER A 284 -8.99 4.27 6.02
C SER A 284 -7.89 4.44 7.05
N THR A 285 -7.87 3.59 8.08
CA THR A 285 -6.69 3.51 8.96
C THR A 285 -5.49 3.10 8.14
N SER A 286 -4.49 3.99 8.07
CA SER A 286 -3.33 3.81 7.18
C SER A 286 -2.12 3.23 7.91
N SER A 287 -1.94 3.55 9.17
CA SER A 287 -0.75 3.17 9.92
C SER A 287 -0.97 3.17 11.42
N ILE A 288 -0.12 2.42 12.11
CA ILE A 288 -0.08 2.30 13.56
C ILE A 288 1.22 2.95 14.04
N TRP A 289 1.13 4.11 14.66
CA TRP A 289 2.26 4.87 15.17
C TRP A 289 2.57 4.49 16.60
N GLY A 290 3.86 4.35 16.92
CA GLY A 290 4.29 3.97 18.26
C GLY A 290 5.76 4.18 18.52
N PHE A 291 6.19 3.91 19.72
CA PHE A 291 7.60 3.73 20.03
C PHE A 291 8.11 2.47 19.34
N ALA A 292 9.01 2.64 18.41
CA ALA A 292 9.63 1.58 17.62
C ALA A 292 11.13 1.51 17.90
N PHE A 293 11.60 0.41 18.46
CA PHE A 293 13.03 0.18 18.64
C PHE A 293 13.62 -0.55 17.44
N ASN A 294 14.70 -0.01 16.89
CA ASN A 294 15.47 -0.68 15.85
C ASN A 294 16.28 -1.83 16.49
N CYS A 295 15.77 -3.04 16.41
CA CYS A 295 16.43 -4.21 16.99
C CYS A 295 17.70 -4.65 16.25
N LYS A 296 18.10 -3.97 15.15
CA LYS A 296 19.39 -4.14 14.49
C LYS A 296 20.45 -3.16 14.98
N SER A 297 20.07 -2.06 15.65
CA SER A 297 21.04 -1.09 16.19
C SER A 297 21.68 -1.62 17.48
N ASP A 298 22.88 -1.14 17.78
CA ASP A 298 23.63 -1.56 18.97
C ASP A 298 22.88 -1.29 20.28
N VAL A 299 22.21 -0.14 20.36
CA VAL A 299 21.48 0.31 21.55
C VAL A 299 20.04 -0.20 21.54
N GLY A 300 19.33 -0.09 20.42
CA GLY A 300 17.94 -0.53 20.29
C GLY A 300 17.76 -2.06 20.43
N SER A 301 18.80 -2.86 20.17
CA SER A 301 18.78 -4.31 20.38
C SER A 301 18.75 -4.72 21.86
N ILE A 302 19.14 -3.83 22.79
CA ILE A 302 19.27 -4.14 24.23
C ILE A 302 17.89 -4.19 24.91
N ALA A 303 17.33 -5.38 25.10
CA ALA A 303 16.00 -5.56 25.68
C ALA A 303 15.84 -4.88 27.06
N GLY A 304 16.87 -4.95 27.93
CA GLY A 304 16.84 -4.29 29.23
C GLY A 304 16.74 -2.77 29.14
N LEU A 305 17.39 -2.15 28.14
CA LEU A 305 17.33 -0.71 27.92
C LEU A 305 15.97 -0.28 27.38
N ARG A 306 15.37 -1.06 26.49
CA ARG A 306 13.99 -0.83 26.01
C ARG A 306 13.01 -0.79 27.19
N ASP A 307 13.04 -1.80 28.08
CA ASP A 307 12.20 -1.84 29.29
C ASP A 307 12.42 -0.62 30.18
N ILE A 308 13.67 -0.21 30.40
CA ILE A 308 14.02 0.95 31.23
C ILE A 308 13.40 2.23 30.66
N LEU A 309 13.60 2.51 29.37
CA LEU A 309 13.07 3.71 28.73
C LEU A 309 11.54 3.73 28.74
N LEU A 310 10.90 2.63 28.34
CA LEU A 310 9.44 2.54 28.26
C LEU A 310 8.76 2.58 29.63
N SER A 311 9.35 1.96 30.67
CA SER A 311 8.82 1.99 32.04
C SER A 311 8.86 3.38 32.68
N ALA A 312 9.67 4.29 32.16
CA ALA A 312 9.74 5.68 32.62
C ALA A 312 8.71 6.61 31.96
N VAL A 313 8.05 6.17 30.87
CA VAL A 313 7.10 7.00 30.12
C VAL A 313 5.76 7.14 30.84
N ASN A 314 5.21 8.34 30.84
CA ASN A 314 3.84 8.59 31.24
C ASN A 314 2.95 8.70 29.99
N TYR A 315 2.42 7.56 29.55
CA TYR A 315 1.63 7.45 28.32
C TYR A 315 0.38 8.33 28.29
N ASP A 316 -0.22 8.63 29.46
CA ASP A 316 -1.42 9.48 29.56
C ASP A 316 -1.12 10.96 29.26
N LYS A 317 0.15 11.36 29.37
CA LYS A 317 0.59 12.73 29.10
C LYS A 317 1.03 12.96 27.64
N ILE A 318 1.11 11.90 26.84
CA ILE A 318 1.44 12.04 25.42
C ILE A 318 0.20 12.59 24.71
N ALA A 319 0.30 13.84 24.24
CA ALA A 319 -0.76 14.50 23.52
C ALA A 319 -0.92 13.95 22.09
N PHE A 320 -2.08 14.17 21.51
CA PHE A 320 -2.33 13.79 20.10
C PHE A 320 -1.54 14.70 19.17
N PRO A 321 -0.70 14.13 18.27
CA PRO A 321 -0.11 14.88 17.18
C PRO A 321 -1.14 15.19 16.09
N GLY A 322 -0.83 16.17 15.24
CA GLY A 322 -1.71 16.61 14.17
C GLY A 322 -2.08 15.52 13.14
N PHE A 323 -1.28 14.48 13.00
CA PHE A 323 -1.52 13.37 12.07
C PHE A 323 -2.28 12.17 12.67
N ALA A 324 -2.52 12.14 13.97
CA ALA A 324 -3.18 11.03 14.65
C ALA A 324 -4.70 11.18 14.69
N THR A 325 -5.42 10.09 14.51
CA THR A 325 -6.91 10.08 14.51
C THR A 325 -7.51 9.51 15.78
N SER A 326 -6.81 8.57 16.42
CA SER A 326 -7.23 7.99 17.70
C SER A 326 -6.05 7.40 18.46
N LYS A 327 -6.21 7.22 19.79
CA LYS A 327 -5.25 6.43 20.58
C LYS A 327 -5.29 4.97 20.14
N ALA A 328 -4.10 4.37 20.03
CA ALA A 328 -3.97 2.95 19.78
C ALA A 328 -3.91 2.18 21.12
N ASP A 329 -4.76 1.20 21.27
CA ASP A 329 -4.81 0.29 22.42
C ASP A 329 -4.30 -1.12 22.08
N ARG A 330 -3.82 -1.31 20.85
CA ARG A 330 -3.24 -2.54 20.31
C ARG A 330 -2.44 -2.27 19.04
N ILE A 331 -1.59 -3.21 18.62
CA ILE A 331 -0.82 -3.08 17.39
C ILE A 331 -1.72 -3.35 16.18
N ILE A 332 -2.58 -4.38 16.24
CA ILE A 332 -3.50 -4.71 15.16
C ILE A 332 -4.78 -3.88 15.32
N PRO A 333 -5.09 -2.95 14.40
CA PRO A 333 -6.34 -2.19 14.46
C PRO A 333 -7.56 -3.11 14.50
N GLY A 334 -8.51 -2.82 15.38
CA GLY A 334 -9.70 -3.66 15.56
C GLY A 334 -10.57 -3.83 14.31
N ILE A 335 -10.46 -2.87 13.38
CA ILE A 335 -11.16 -2.90 12.07
C ILE A 335 -10.52 -3.83 11.04
N TYR A 336 -9.29 -4.32 11.28
CA TYR A 336 -8.62 -5.22 10.35
C TYR A 336 -9.21 -6.63 10.44
N ASN A 337 -9.29 -7.31 9.31
CA ASN A 337 -9.97 -8.58 9.23
C ASN A 337 -9.03 -9.79 9.42
N ILE A 338 -9.66 -10.86 9.91
CA ILE A 338 -9.16 -12.24 9.83
C ILE A 338 -10.21 -13.00 9.02
N GLY A 339 -9.92 -13.34 7.78
CA GLY A 339 -10.97 -13.75 6.85
C GLY A 339 -11.99 -12.62 6.64
N ASP A 340 -13.27 -12.93 6.83
CA ASP A 340 -14.38 -11.96 6.70
C ASP A 340 -14.76 -11.28 8.03
N THR A 341 -14.06 -11.57 9.13
CA THR A 341 -14.42 -11.12 10.48
C THR A 341 -13.42 -10.10 11.02
N SER A 342 -13.90 -8.97 11.57
CA SER A 342 -13.02 -7.95 12.14
C SER A 342 -12.30 -8.45 13.40
N TYR A 343 -11.05 -8.05 13.59
CA TYR A 343 -10.23 -8.46 14.74
C TYR A 343 -10.88 -8.07 16.07
N ALA A 344 -11.55 -6.92 16.12
CA ALA A 344 -12.28 -6.48 17.34
C ALA A 344 -13.36 -7.46 17.77
N SER A 345 -13.97 -8.21 16.84
CA SER A 345 -15.03 -9.19 17.15
C SER A 345 -14.53 -10.36 17.99
N PHE A 346 -13.24 -10.63 18.00
CA PHE A 346 -12.61 -11.65 18.85
C PHE A 346 -12.25 -11.12 20.23
N SER A 347 -12.60 -9.86 20.55
CA SER A 347 -12.35 -9.21 21.85
C SER A 347 -10.90 -9.34 22.36
N PRO A 348 -9.87 -9.05 21.54
CA PRO A 348 -8.50 -9.18 21.97
C PRO A 348 -8.19 -8.22 23.12
N GLN A 349 -7.31 -8.64 24.03
CA GLN A 349 -6.93 -7.84 25.18
C GLN A 349 -6.26 -6.54 24.74
N LYS A 350 -6.64 -5.42 25.37
CA LYS A 350 -5.93 -4.14 25.21
C LYS A 350 -4.51 -4.25 25.74
N LEU A 351 -3.59 -3.64 25.02
CA LEU A 351 -2.18 -3.63 25.37
C LEU A 351 -1.81 -2.29 26.02
N SER A 352 -1.03 -2.33 27.07
CA SER A 352 -0.45 -1.15 27.71
C SER A 352 0.91 -1.48 28.25
N TYR A 353 1.82 -0.53 28.21
CA TYR A 353 3.10 -0.64 28.87
C TYR A 353 3.02 0.05 30.24
N ALA A 354 3.28 -0.69 31.31
CA ALA A 354 3.12 -0.16 32.65
C ALA A 354 4.30 0.75 33.04
N LYS A 355 3.98 1.97 33.51
CA LYS A 355 4.98 2.86 34.09
C LYS A 355 5.47 2.32 35.46
N ASP A 356 6.79 2.15 35.60
CA ASP A 356 7.44 1.78 36.85
C ASP A 356 8.83 2.42 36.94
N VAL A 357 8.84 3.67 37.36
CA VAL A 357 10.06 4.49 37.49
C VAL A 357 11.09 3.92 38.46
N LYS A 358 10.63 3.29 39.57
CA LYS A 358 11.54 2.70 40.54
C LYS A 358 12.27 1.51 39.94
N ARG A 359 11.53 0.65 39.24
CA ARG A 359 12.09 -0.49 38.51
C ARG A 359 13.06 -0.04 37.43
N ALA A 360 12.69 0.99 36.66
CA ALA A 360 13.53 1.54 35.61
C ALA A 360 14.91 1.99 36.13
N LYS A 361 14.94 2.78 37.22
CA LYS A 361 16.20 3.21 37.85
C LYS A 361 17.05 2.03 38.33
N ALA A 362 16.47 1.12 39.12
CA ALA A 362 17.17 -0.02 39.64
C ALA A 362 17.72 -0.96 38.55
N ASN A 363 17.04 -1.06 37.42
CA ASN A 363 17.46 -1.90 36.32
C ASN A 363 18.55 -1.22 35.48
N LEU A 364 18.57 0.12 35.38
CA LEU A 364 19.61 0.85 34.66
C LEU A 364 20.99 0.61 35.29
N ASP A 365 21.11 0.76 36.59
CA ASP A 365 22.38 0.54 37.31
C ASP A 365 22.92 -0.88 37.07
N LYS A 366 22.05 -1.88 37.22
CA LYS A 366 22.40 -3.27 36.96
C LYS A 366 22.79 -3.54 35.51
N LEU A 367 22.13 -2.85 34.54
CA LEU A 367 22.42 -3.01 33.12
C LEU A 367 23.77 -2.41 32.77
N LEU A 368 24.07 -1.22 33.30
CA LEU A 368 25.35 -0.54 33.09
C LEU A 368 26.51 -1.37 33.66
N ASP A 369 26.37 -1.86 34.92
CA ASP A 369 27.35 -2.74 35.54
C ASP A 369 27.58 -4.02 34.73
N LYS A 370 26.49 -4.67 34.30
CA LYS A 370 26.56 -5.90 33.48
C LYS A 370 27.25 -5.69 32.14
N MET A 371 27.09 -4.51 31.52
CA MET A 371 27.65 -4.18 30.22
C MET A 371 28.98 -3.43 30.29
N GLU A 372 29.49 -3.20 31.50
CA GLU A 372 30.73 -2.43 31.74
C GLU A 372 30.71 -1.06 31.06
N ARG A 373 29.55 -0.37 31.17
CA ARG A 373 29.32 0.96 30.58
C ARG A 373 29.00 1.99 31.64
N GLU A 374 29.41 3.23 31.42
CA GLU A 374 29.05 4.36 32.29
C GLU A 374 27.71 4.98 31.87
N ALA A 375 27.41 4.99 30.59
CA ALA A 375 26.18 5.59 30.03
C ALA A 375 25.81 4.98 28.69
N PHE A 376 24.59 5.31 28.24
CA PHE A 376 24.09 5.07 26.87
C PHE A 376 23.74 6.38 26.19
N THR A 377 24.07 6.50 24.92
CA THR A 377 23.51 7.53 24.03
C THR A 377 22.46 6.87 23.14
N VAL A 378 21.22 7.35 23.20
CA VAL A 378 20.08 6.83 22.45
C VAL A 378 19.76 7.80 21.30
N LYS A 379 19.89 7.35 20.08
CA LYS A 379 19.45 8.10 18.90
C LYS A 379 17.93 8.02 18.82
N LEU A 380 17.25 9.11 19.15
CA LEU A 380 15.79 9.24 19.12
C LEU A 380 15.35 10.00 17.89
N ALA A 381 14.57 9.35 16.99
CA ALA A 381 13.96 10.00 15.83
C ALA A 381 12.46 10.20 16.03
N ILE A 382 11.96 11.43 15.89
CA ILE A 382 10.54 11.74 16.03
C ILE A 382 10.05 12.66 14.89
N PRO A 383 8.76 12.59 14.50
CA PRO A 383 8.17 13.60 13.64
C PRO A 383 8.31 15.01 14.26
N ALA A 384 8.64 16.01 13.45
CA ALA A 384 8.79 17.41 13.91
C ALA A 384 7.54 17.91 14.63
N ASP A 385 6.35 17.52 14.16
CA ASP A 385 5.06 17.85 14.78
C ASP A 385 4.90 17.26 16.21
N MET A 386 5.72 16.29 16.57
CA MET A 386 5.69 15.66 17.90
C MET A 386 6.70 16.21 18.89
N GLU A 387 7.55 17.15 18.49
CA GLU A 387 8.61 17.68 19.35
C GLU A 387 8.04 18.20 20.69
N LYS A 388 7.03 19.09 20.63
CA LYS A 388 6.35 19.59 21.85
C LYS A 388 5.64 18.48 22.64
N THR A 389 5.11 17.48 21.98
CA THR A 389 4.44 16.35 22.60
C THR A 389 5.42 15.45 23.35
N MET A 390 6.63 15.30 22.82
CA MET A 390 7.67 14.44 23.37
C MET A 390 8.59 15.12 24.39
N GLU A 391 8.62 16.45 24.42
CA GLU A 391 9.43 17.23 25.38
C GLU A 391 9.26 16.77 26.84
N PRO A 392 8.03 16.55 27.38
CA PRO A 392 7.86 16.04 28.73
C PRO A 392 8.40 14.62 28.96
N VAL A 393 8.44 13.79 27.91
CA VAL A 393 8.99 12.42 27.98
C VAL A 393 10.51 12.49 27.98
N ILE A 394 11.11 13.26 27.08
CA ILE A 394 12.56 13.44 26.97
C ILE A 394 13.12 14.04 28.26
N SER A 395 12.51 15.15 28.76
CA SER A 395 12.92 15.78 30.03
C SER A 395 12.78 14.84 31.23
N ALA A 396 11.76 13.95 31.21
CA ALA A 396 11.64 12.93 32.25
C ALA A 396 12.77 11.91 32.19
N TRP A 397 13.19 11.46 31.02
CA TRP A 397 14.33 10.56 30.86
C TRP A 397 15.65 11.23 31.32
N GLU A 398 15.91 12.45 30.84
CA GLU A 398 17.11 13.21 31.22
C GLU A 398 17.20 13.47 32.72
N THR A 399 16.08 13.84 33.36
CA THR A 399 16.03 14.05 34.83
C THR A 399 16.16 12.74 35.60
N LEU A 400 15.49 11.69 35.10
CA LEU A 400 15.41 10.40 35.81
C LEU A 400 16.72 9.61 35.77
N PHE A 401 17.39 9.70 34.60
CA PHE A 401 18.59 8.93 34.27
C PHE A 401 19.82 9.81 34.06
N ALA A 402 19.85 11.00 34.70
CA ALA A 402 20.92 11.98 34.57
C ALA A 402 22.32 11.32 34.55
N GLU A 403 23.18 11.75 33.64
CA GLU A 403 24.53 11.25 33.40
C GLU A 403 24.66 9.79 32.92
N LYS A 404 23.53 9.04 32.84
CA LYS A 404 23.53 7.62 32.45
C LYS A 404 22.82 7.35 31.12
N ILE A 405 21.87 8.20 30.72
CA ILE A 405 21.21 8.15 29.42
C ILE A 405 21.22 9.54 28.80
N PHE A 406 21.80 9.64 27.63
CA PHE A 406 21.80 10.85 26.80
C PHE A 406 20.91 10.61 25.57
N ILE A 407 20.12 11.62 25.20
CA ILE A 407 19.23 11.56 24.04
C ILE A 407 19.83 12.37 22.88
N ASP A 408 20.20 11.72 21.79
CA ASP A 408 20.53 12.34 20.51
C ASP A 408 19.23 12.48 19.70
N LEU A 409 18.51 13.62 19.90
CA LEU A 409 17.23 13.87 19.27
C LEU A 409 17.40 14.32 17.82
N ARG A 410 16.63 13.69 16.93
CA ARG A 410 16.50 14.04 15.52
C ARG A 410 15.03 14.16 15.15
N THR A 411 14.69 15.20 14.39
CA THR A 411 13.34 15.39 13.87
C THR A 411 13.30 15.15 12.37
N PHE A 412 12.14 14.72 11.86
CA PHE A 412 11.89 14.50 10.45
C PHE A 412 10.46 14.94 10.08
N ASP A 413 10.22 15.22 8.80
CA ASP A 413 8.86 15.46 8.32
C ASP A 413 8.05 14.16 8.38
N VAL A 414 6.80 14.23 8.83
CA VAL A 414 5.92 13.04 8.95
C VAL A 414 5.78 12.27 7.62
N ASP A 415 5.88 12.97 6.50
CA ASP A 415 5.81 12.36 5.17
C ASP A 415 7.08 11.53 4.84
N ASP A 416 8.20 11.78 5.52
CA ASP A 416 9.46 11.02 5.37
C ASP A 416 9.55 9.77 6.25
N ALA A 417 8.52 9.47 7.03
CA ALA A 417 8.54 8.38 8.02
C ALA A 417 8.95 7.00 7.43
N SER A 418 8.55 6.69 6.19
CA SER A 418 8.92 5.44 5.53
C SER A 418 10.40 5.40 5.13
N THR A 419 10.95 6.52 4.70
CA THR A 419 12.37 6.68 4.37
C THR A 419 13.22 6.53 5.63
N VAL A 420 12.88 7.25 6.71
CA VAL A 420 13.54 7.15 8.02
C VAL A 420 13.50 5.72 8.55
N ALA A 421 12.34 5.05 8.43
CA ALA A 421 12.19 3.66 8.84
C ALA A 421 13.12 2.71 8.06
N SER A 422 13.23 2.89 6.75
CA SER A 422 14.07 2.04 5.88
C SER A 422 15.57 2.29 6.05
N GLU A 423 15.97 3.53 6.28
CA GLU A 423 17.37 3.90 6.56
C GLU A 423 17.85 3.33 7.89
N GLY A 424 16.96 3.21 8.89
CA GLY A 424 17.26 2.58 10.17
C GLY A 424 18.29 3.34 11.02
N ASN A 425 18.47 4.65 10.79
CA ASN A 425 19.47 5.46 11.48
C ASN A 425 18.95 6.01 12.82
N TYR A 426 18.41 5.14 13.66
CA TYR A 426 17.89 5.40 15.01
C TYR A 426 18.01 4.16 15.88
N ASP A 427 17.96 4.36 17.20
CA ASP A 427 17.83 3.30 18.19
C ASP A 427 16.38 3.15 18.66
N LEU A 428 15.74 4.29 18.89
CA LEU A 428 14.34 4.46 19.22
C LEU A 428 13.74 5.52 18.30
N ALA A 429 12.53 5.29 17.81
CA ALA A 429 11.82 6.30 17.04
C ALA A 429 10.32 6.29 17.32
N ILE A 430 9.63 7.38 16.98
CA ILE A 430 8.19 7.35 16.80
C ILE A 430 7.93 7.20 15.31
N LEU A 431 7.65 5.97 14.91
CA LEU A 431 7.46 5.58 13.51
C LEU A 431 6.23 4.69 13.36
N PRO A 432 5.65 4.64 12.15
CA PRO A 432 4.50 3.79 11.88
C PRO A 432 4.91 2.36 11.53
N ILE A 433 4.11 1.38 11.97
CA ILE A 433 3.94 0.13 11.26
C ILE A 433 2.91 0.37 10.17
N THR A 434 3.34 0.24 8.92
CA THR A 434 2.46 0.35 7.74
C THR A 434 2.40 -1.02 7.07
N PRO A 435 1.38 -1.85 7.37
CA PRO A 435 1.30 -3.17 6.78
C PRO A 435 1.01 -3.07 5.29
N TYR A 436 1.71 -3.86 4.49
CA TYR A 436 1.43 -3.94 3.04
C TYR A 436 0.02 -4.49 2.75
N LYS A 437 -0.51 -5.30 3.66
CA LYS A 437 -1.87 -5.85 3.64
C LYS A 437 -2.61 -5.44 4.92
N ARG A 438 -3.77 -4.82 4.79
CA ARG A 438 -4.56 -4.35 5.94
C ARG A 438 -5.42 -5.45 6.55
N THR A 439 -4.75 -6.49 6.96
CA THR A 439 -5.30 -7.61 7.72
C THR A 439 -4.49 -7.78 8.99
N ALA A 440 -5.04 -8.49 9.95
CA ALA A 440 -4.31 -8.83 11.17
C ALA A 440 -2.98 -9.52 10.87
N LEU A 441 -2.96 -10.44 9.90
CA LEU A 441 -1.73 -11.12 9.47
C LEU A 441 -0.71 -10.13 8.89
N GLY A 442 -1.15 -9.17 8.04
CA GLY A 442 -0.25 -8.21 7.42
C GLY A 442 0.47 -7.32 8.45
N VAL A 443 -0.19 -6.94 9.55
CA VAL A 443 0.44 -6.22 10.66
C VAL A 443 1.50 -7.08 11.34
N VAL A 444 1.17 -8.34 11.63
CA VAL A 444 2.09 -9.30 12.28
C VAL A 444 3.33 -9.56 11.40
N GLU A 445 3.17 -9.61 10.09
CA GLU A 445 4.28 -9.75 9.14
C GLU A 445 5.17 -8.50 9.12
N ALA A 446 4.57 -7.31 9.17
CA ALA A 446 5.29 -6.05 9.14
C ALA A 446 6.23 -5.82 10.34
N ILE A 447 5.96 -6.43 11.50
CA ILE A 447 6.79 -6.31 12.71
C ILE A 447 8.24 -6.80 12.47
N SER A 448 8.43 -7.78 11.62
CA SER A 448 9.76 -8.33 11.32
C SER A 448 10.62 -7.44 10.42
N GLY A 449 10.00 -6.46 9.76
CA GLY A 449 10.65 -5.45 8.91
C GLY A 449 10.83 -4.12 9.62
N ALA A 450 11.00 -3.07 8.82
CA ALA A 450 11.00 -1.70 9.31
C ALA A 450 9.65 -1.35 9.98
N PRO A 451 9.62 -0.58 11.03
CA PRO A 451 10.76 0.10 11.69
C PRO A 451 11.47 -0.74 12.76
N CYS A 452 10.97 -1.93 13.13
CA CYS A 452 11.44 -2.64 14.31
C CYS A 452 12.56 -3.65 14.01
N TYR A 453 12.55 -4.26 12.82
CA TYR A 453 13.50 -5.32 12.41
C TYR A 453 13.61 -6.45 13.43
N TYR A 454 12.49 -6.83 14.07
CA TYR A 454 12.46 -7.79 15.16
C TYR A 454 12.26 -9.21 14.67
N ALA A 455 13.22 -10.07 15.01
CA ALA A 455 13.16 -11.50 14.76
C ALA A 455 13.01 -12.27 16.08
N ASP A 456 11.94 -13.07 16.21
CA ASP A 456 11.66 -13.89 17.39
C ASP A 456 11.14 -15.27 16.98
N GLN A 457 11.73 -16.33 17.54
CA GLN A 457 11.38 -17.71 17.20
C GLN A 457 9.94 -18.05 17.60
N LYS A 458 9.43 -17.51 18.72
CA LYS A 458 8.06 -17.76 19.18
C LYS A 458 7.04 -17.09 18.23
N ILE A 459 7.35 -15.86 17.78
CA ILE A 459 6.54 -15.18 16.77
C ILE A 459 6.50 -16.00 15.48
N ASN A 460 7.66 -16.46 15.00
CA ASN A 460 7.73 -17.28 13.79
C ASN A 460 6.95 -18.60 13.94
N ALA A 461 7.04 -19.24 15.09
CA ALA A 461 6.27 -20.44 15.40
C ALA A 461 4.75 -20.17 15.42
N LEU A 462 4.31 -19.06 16.01
CA LEU A 462 2.89 -18.67 16.01
C LEU A 462 2.39 -18.32 14.61
N LYS A 463 3.20 -17.64 13.79
CA LYS A 463 2.89 -17.32 12.38
C LYS A 463 2.74 -18.58 11.53
N SER A 464 3.61 -19.58 11.73
CA SER A 464 3.57 -20.85 10.98
C SER A 464 2.41 -21.75 11.39
N GLN A 465 1.77 -21.50 12.53
CA GLN A 465 0.58 -22.23 13.00
C GLN A 465 -0.73 -21.62 12.46
N THR A 466 -0.74 -21.14 11.22
CA THR A 466 -1.99 -20.66 10.58
C THR A 466 -3.04 -21.77 10.65
N LYS A 467 -4.13 -21.51 11.38
CA LYS A 467 -5.19 -22.46 11.66
C LYS A 467 -6.35 -22.31 10.68
N ALA A 468 -7.17 -23.35 10.61
CA ALA A 468 -8.37 -23.30 9.79
C ALA A 468 -9.42 -22.31 10.33
N SER A 469 -9.43 -22.03 11.64
CA SER A 469 -10.41 -21.12 12.24
C SER A 469 -9.86 -19.69 12.44
N ALA A 470 -10.73 -18.72 12.27
CA ALA A 470 -10.42 -17.31 12.50
C ALA A 470 -10.14 -17.01 14.00
N GLU A 471 -10.82 -17.71 14.92
CA GLU A 471 -10.65 -17.61 16.36
C GLU A 471 -9.26 -18.03 16.80
N GLU A 472 -8.75 -19.15 16.29
CA GLU A 472 -7.41 -19.64 16.61
C GLU A 472 -6.33 -18.69 16.09
N ASN A 473 -6.53 -18.14 14.89
CA ASN A 473 -5.65 -17.14 14.31
C ASN A 473 -5.67 -15.84 15.14
N ALA A 474 -6.86 -15.38 15.55
CA ALA A 474 -6.98 -14.20 16.42
C ALA A 474 -6.24 -14.39 17.74
N ALA A 475 -6.39 -15.55 18.38
CA ALA A 475 -5.69 -15.87 19.61
C ALA A 475 -4.15 -15.90 19.43
N ASN A 476 -3.65 -16.42 18.31
CA ASN A 476 -2.22 -16.42 18.02
C ASN A 476 -1.70 -15.00 17.75
N TYR A 477 -2.45 -14.18 17.01
CA TYR A 477 -2.06 -12.79 16.76
C TYR A 477 -2.05 -11.96 18.04
N ALA A 478 -3.00 -12.15 18.96
CA ALA A 478 -3.01 -11.50 20.27
C ALA A 478 -1.78 -11.89 21.11
N LYS A 479 -1.33 -13.16 21.05
CA LYS A 479 -0.07 -13.58 21.69
C LYS A 479 1.15 -12.90 21.06
N ILE A 480 1.17 -12.73 19.73
CA ILE A 480 2.26 -12.04 19.05
C ILE A 480 2.30 -10.56 19.45
N GLU A 481 1.15 -9.86 19.44
CA GLU A 481 1.08 -8.48 19.93
C GLU A 481 1.65 -8.35 21.35
N LYS A 482 1.23 -9.27 22.23
CA LYS A 482 1.72 -9.27 23.61
C LYS A 482 3.24 -9.49 23.70
N ILE A 483 3.80 -10.42 22.93
CA ILE A 483 5.26 -10.65 22.88
C ILE A 483 5.97 -9.36 22.43
N VAL A 484 5.49 -8.68 21.42
CA VAL A 484 6.10 -7.47 20.86
C VAL A 484 6.09 -6.33 21.90
N VAL A 485 4.96 -6.12 22.58
CA VAL A 485 4.82 -5.07 23.59
C VAL A 485 5.61 -5.42 24.84
N ASP A 486 5.51 -6.65 25.37
CA ASP A 486 6.23 -7.09 26.58
C ASP A 486 7.76 -7.02 26.42
N ASN A 487 8.28 -7.25 25.21
CA ASN A 487 9.70 -7.09 24.90
C ASN A 487 10.10 -5.65 24.56
N GLY A 488 9.16 -4.69 24.63
CA GLY A 488 9.39 -3.29 24.33
C GLY A 488 9.84 -3.02 22.91
N VAL A 489 9.47 -3.87 21.94
CA VAL A 489 9.90 -3.74 20.55
C VAL A 489 9.11 -2.65 19.85
N PHE A 490 7.79 -2.68 20.03
CA PHE A 490 6.86 -1.69 19.53
C PHE A 490 5.75 -1.45 20.55
N VAL A 491 5.59 -0.20 20.96
CA VAL A 491 4.49 0.20 21.85
C VAL A 491 3.57 1.14 21.10
N PRO A 492 2.35 0.71 20.77
CA PRO A 492 1.43 1.52 19.97
C PRO A 492 0.97 2.76 20.75
N LEU A 493 0.92 3.90 20.08
CA LEU A 493 0.47 5.18 20.65
C LEU A 493 -0.78 5.69 19.93
N PHE A 494 -0.76 5.69 18.61
CA PHE A 494 -1.80 6.29 17.79
C PHE A 494 -2.10 5.48 16.54
N TYR A 495 -3.35 5.56 16.08
CA TYR A 495 -3.71 5.22 14.71
C TYR A 495 -3.74 6.50 13.88
N ALA A 496 -3.21 6.42 12.65
CA ALA A 496 -3.41 7.44 11.63
C ALA A 496 -4.30 6.87 10.52
N SER A 497 -5.10 7.73 9.93
CA SER A 497 -6.02 7.39 8.85
C SER A 497 -5.92 8.41 7.72
N ASN A 498 -6.29 8.01 6.52
CA ASN A 498 -6.45 8.90 5.38
C ASN A 498 -7.94 9.02 5.03
N ASP A 499 -8.34 10.23 4.70
CA ASP A 499 -9.68 10.54 4.20
C ASP A 499 -9.62 10.86 2.71
N LEU A 500 -10.55 10.30 1.96
CA LEU A 500 -10.83 10.67 0.58
C LEU A 500 -12.05 11.57 0.56
N TYR A 501 -11.91 12.73 -0.02
CA TYR A 501 -13.00 13.65 -0.29
C TYR A 501 -13.32 13.67 -1.77
N LEU A 502 -14.61 13.71 -2.10
CA LEU A 502 -15.10 13.85 -3.47
C LEU A 502 -15.82 15.18 -3.61
N GLY A 503 -15.54 15.90 -4.69
CA GLY A 503 -16.19 17.14 -5.05
C GLY A 503 -17.67 16.96 -5.36
N LYS A 504 -18.39 18.06 -5.46
CA LYS A 504 -19.83 18.07 -5.76
C LYS A 504 -20.12 17.34 -7.07
N GLY A 505 -21.03 16.37 -7.03
CA GLY A 505 -21.40 15.59 -8.20
C GLY A 505 -20.44 14.47 -8.60
N VAL A 506 -19.31 14.31 -7.90
CA VAL A 506 -18.34 13.22 -8.16
C VAL A 506 -18.76 11.96 -7.40
N SER A 507 -18.73 10.84 -8.07
CA SER A 507 -19.05 9.52 -7.51
C SER A 507 -18.33 8.41 -8.28
N GLY A 508 -18.50 7.15 -7.86
CA GLY A 508 -18.00 5.97 -8.56
C GLY A 508 -16.51 5.67 -8.36
N ILE A 509 -15.77 6.54 -7.68
CA ILE A 509 -14.39 6.29 -7.30
C ILE A 509 -14.39 5.30 -6.14
N TYR A 510 -13.50 4.32 -6.18
CA TYR A 510 -13.33 3.41 -5.07
C TYR A 510 -11.87 3.19 -4.72
N ILE A 511 -11.66 2.79 -3.48
CA ILE A 511 -10.35 2.56 -2.91
C ILE A 511 -10.29 1.12 -2.42
N ALA A 512 -9.19 0.46 -2.69
CA ALA A 512 -8.94 -0.88 -2.20
C ALA A 512 -7.62 -0.93 -1.42
N ASP A 513 -7.34 -2.10 -0.86
CA ASP A 513 -6.16 -2.34 -0.04
C ASP A 513 -5.93 -1.23 1.00
N GLY A 514 -7.05 -0.84 1.62
CA GLY A 514 -7.06 0.13 2.70
C GLY A 514 -6.53 1.53 2.34
N GLY A 515 -6.73 2.00 1.12
CA GLY A 515 -6.35 3.34 0.68
C GLY A 515 -5.07 3.38 -0.16
N ARG A 516 -4.42 2.25 -0.41
CA ARG A 516 -3.20 2.19 -1.24
C ARG A 516 -3.49 2.23 -2.73
N LEU A 517 -4.62 1.63 -3.14
CA LEU A 517 -5.03 1.53 -4.54
C LEU A 517 -6.29 2.38 -4.75
N ILE A 518 -6.17 3.40 -5.57
CA ILE A 518 -7.26 4.33 -5.90
C ILE A 518 -7.66 4.12 -7.35
N TYR A 519 -8.89 3.59 -7.51
CA TYR A 519 -9.45 3.31 -8.84
C TYR A 519 -10.34 4.45 -9.29
N LEU A 520 -9.91 5.17 -10.32
CA LEU A 520 -10.56 6.37 -10.85
C LEU A 520 -11.41 6.10 -12.08
N HIS A 521 -11.29 4.92 -12.68
CA HIS A 521 -11.90 4.58 -13.99
C HIS A 521 -13.43 4.67 -14.00
N SER A 522 -14.08 4.36 -12.87
CA SER A 522 -15.54 4.44 -12.75
C SER A 522 -16.04 5.77 -12.17
N GLY A 523 -15.13 6.73 -11.97
CA GLY A 523 -15.48 8.05 -11.49
C GLY A 523 -16.38 8.80 -12.49
N VAL A 524 -17.49 9.33 -12.00
CA VAL A 524 -18.44 10.14 -12.78
C VAL A 524 -18.53 11.51 -12.13
N LYS A 525 -18.49 12.55 -12.96
CA LYS A 525 -18.78 13.94 -12.57
C LYS A 525 -20.07 14.39 -13.25
N ASN A 526 -21.13 14.56 -12.49
CA ASN A 526 -22.37 15.13 -12.99
C ASN A 526 -22.22 16.64 -13.06
N THR A 527 -22.22 17.18 -14.28
CA THR A 527 -22.08 18.62 -14.55
C THR A 527 -23.40 19.38 -14.45
N GLU A 528 -24.52 18.65 -14.29
CA GLU A 528 -25.84 19.25 -14.13
C GLU A 528 -26.23 19.32 -12.64
N GLN A 529 -25.97 20.46 -12.02
CA GLN A 529 -26.79 21.09 -10.97
C GLN A 529 -26.38 22.54 -10.76
#